data_6146cb382eb9fdd208dccc6f81e4e55d
#
_entry.id   6146cb382eb9fdd208dccc6f81e4e55d
#
_cell.length_a   1.000
_cell.length_b   1.000
_cell.length_c   1.000
_cell.angle_alpha   90.00
_cell.angle_beta   90.00
_cell.angle_gamma   90.00
#
_symmetry.space_group_name_H-M   'P 1'
#
loop_
_entity.id
_entity.type
_entity.pdbx_description
1 polymer ?
#
loop_
_entity_poly.entity_id
_entity_poly.type
_entity_poly.pdbx_seq_one_letter_code
_entity_poly.pdbx_strand_id
1 'polypeptide(L)'
;MIYNKVPKIFFRADGNEKIGLGHITRSSALASTINSDYDCILATRCKISHVLEAISYIYKHIVQLPETDFHSEATRASDIFENADLIILDGYPFDAGYQQELLKQEFDFFSIDDIHASPFFSRIIINHGGGIRPFDYKARPATQFYLGPSYSLLRKPFLDAAKKRRNKVINKNCFVCFGGADPENKTLEILRSDNIREHFEQFHVVTGSAYIYKEELKRFADSKENIFLYSSLSSEEIVSLMKQCCFAICSPSTIVYEYMSVGGIVFLEQIADNQEHVIKYMTGEGLAFLINDIGNIEENSMKLSLEKQSFYFDGRSDERFRKIFRQHFYGKNMVIRRAENMDLQICFNWANDKAVREQSYNQNPIGFDEHTEWFHQKRNDPDSFFYIIEMDGEPIAQVRFQVSGGEAVLGYLADEKIRNKGLGTAILSKGIEKFVNDYRNPIQIVGYVKNSNYPSQHSFEKLAFVKTKSTKYPDSFKYTMYYDN
;
A
#
# COMPACT_ATOMS: atom_id res chain seq x y z
N MET A 1 14.31 11.95 -18.44
CA MET A 1 14.75 10.87 -17.55
C MET A 1 15.67 11.50 -16.51
N ILE A 2 15.36 11.32 -15.21
CA ILE A 2 16.04 12.02 -14.10
C ILE A 2 17.12 11.10 -13.48
N TYR A 3 17.28 9.90 -14.00
CA TYR A 3 18.24 8.92 -13.48
C TYR A 3 19.35 8.69 -14.51
N ASN A 4 20.60 8.76 -14.07
CA ASN A 4 21.76 8.35 -14.88
C ASN A 4 21.75 6.84 -15.20
N LYS A 5 20.94 6.06 -14.46
CA LYS A 5 20.73 4.62 -14.62
C LYS A 5 19.31 4.29 -14.19
N VAL A 6 18.61 3.43 -14.94
CA VAL A 6 17.27 2.92 -14.57
C VAL A 6 17.38 2.15 -13.25
N PRO A 7 16.62 2.51 -12.18
CA PRO A 7 16.69 1.81 -10.92
C PRO A 7 16.21 0.36 -11.03
N LYS A 8 16.92 -0.54 -10.34
CA LYS A 8 16.67 -1.97 -10.30
C LYS A 8 15.83 -2.34 -9.07
N ILE A 9 14.66 -2.91 -9.28
CA ILE A 9 13.71 -3.29 -8.22
C ILE A 9 13.53 -4.80 -8.22
N PHE A 10 13.90 -5.44 -7.12
CA PHE A 10 13.65 -6.86 -6.90
C PHE A 10 12.30 -7.06 -6.21
N PHE A 11 11.50 -7.94 -6.75
CA PHE A 11 10.29 -8.47 -6.13
C PHE A 11 10.60 -9.84 -5.56
N ARG A 12 10.53 -9.98 -4.25
CA ARG A 12 10.71 -11.25 -3.56
C ARG A 12 9.35 -11.79 -3.12
N ALA A 13 8.83 -12.74 -3.90
CA ALA A 13 7.52 -13.37 -3.67
C ALA A 13 7.55 -14.84 -4.09
N ASP A 14 6.83 -15.69 -3.35
CA ASP A 14 6.70 -17.10 -3.65
C ASP A 14 5.25 -17.50 -3.98
N GLY A 15 5.09 -18.61 -4.65
CA GLY A 15 3.80 -19.24 -4.92
C GLY A 15 3.97 -20.73 -5.21
N ASN A 16 3.11 -21.55 -4.65
CA ASN A 16 3.04 -22.98 -4.90
C ASN A 16 1.62 -23.50 -4.62
N GLU A 17 1.39 -24.77 -4.79
CA GLU A 17 0.07 -25.39 -4.57
C GLU A 17 -0.42 -25.28 -3.10
N LYS A 18 0.50 -25.19 -2.15
CA LYS A 18 0.18 -25.12 -0.71
C LYS A 18 -0.19 -23.72 -0.24
N ILE A 19 0.60 -22.69 -0.63
CA ILE A 19 0.37 -21.30 -0.22
C ILE A 19 -0.46 -20.51 -1.24
N GLY A 20 -0.77 -21.12 -2.39
CA GLY A 20 -1.46 -20.46 -3.50
C GLY A 20 -0.53 -19.53 -4.30
N LEU A 21 -1.12 -18.80 -5.23
CA LEU A 21 -0.42 -17.89 -6.16
C LEU A 21 -0.65 -16.41 -5.85
N GLY A 22 -1.32 -16.09 -4.74
CA GLY A 22 -1.74 -14.75 -4.39
C GLY A 22 -0.59 -13.74 -4.33
N HIS A 23 0.52 -14.10 -3.67
CA HIS A 23 1.70 -13.24 -3.53
C HIS A 23 2.35 -12.93 -4.89
N ILE A 24 2.60 -13.96 -5.72
CA ILE A 24 3.15 -13.75 -7.07
C ILE A 24 2.20 -12.90 -7.93
N THR A 25 0.90 -13.16 -7.86
CA THR A 25 -0.09 -12.42 -8.65
C THR A 25 -0.13 -10.94 -8.28
N ARG A 26 -0.21 -10.61 -6.98
CA ARG A 26 -0.26 -9.21 -6.54
C ARG A 26 1.08 -8.46 -6.70
N SER A 27 2.20 -9.15 -6.48
CA SER A 27 3.53 -8.62 -6.79
C SER A 27 3.70 -8.32 -8.28
N SER A 28 3.24 -9.23 -9.16
CA SER A 28 3.27 -9.02 -10.61
C SER A 28 2.34 -7.89 -11.06
N ALA A 29 1.18 -7.72 -10.42
CA ALA A 29 0.31 -6.58 -10.68
C ALA A 29 1.02 -5.25 -10.35
N LEU A 30 1.72 -5.17 -9.21
CA LEU A 30 2.52 -4.00 -8.85
C LEU A 30 3.68 -3.78 -9.83
N ALA A 31 4.44 -4.83 -10.15
CA ALA A 31 5.55 -4.76 -11.10
C ALA A 31 5.09 -4.26 -12.47
N SER A 32 3.97 -4.77 -13.00
CA SER A 32 3.41 -4.35 -14.27
C SER A 32 3.02 -2.87 -14.32
N THR A 33 2.75 -2.28 -13.17
CA THR A 33 2.42 -0.86 -13.04
C THR A 33 3.65 0.04 -13.25
N ILE A 34 4.84 -0.44 -12.86
CA ILE A 34 6.05 0.40 -12.78
C ILE A 34 7.17 -0.04 -13.74
N ASN A 35 7.06 -1.18 -14.40
CA ASN A 35 8.13 -1.75 -15.26
C ASN A 35 8.47 -0.91 -16.51
N SER A 36 7.65 0.10 -16.83
CA SER A 36 8.01 1.09 -17.85
C SER A 36 9.07 2.10 -17.39
N ASP A 37 9.17 2.32 -16.08
CA ASP A 37 10.03 3.33 -15.46
C ASP A 37 11.23 2.68 -14.72
N TYR A 38 11.15 1.36 -14.38
CA TYR A 38 12.11 0.65 -13.55
C TYR A 38 12.44 -0.75 -14.08
N ASP A 39 13.65 -1.24 -13.83
CA ASP A 39 14.05 -2.62 -14.13
C ASP A 39 13.51 -3.56 -13.03
N CYS A 40 12.33 -4.16 -13.27
CA CYS A 40 11.71 -5.10 -12.35
C CYS A 40 12.29 -6.51 -12.51
N ILE A 41 12.68 -7.16 -11.41
CA ILE A 41 13.23 -8.52 -11.36
C ILE A 41 12.44 -9.31 -10.33
N LEU A 42 11.97 -10.51 -10.67
CA LEU A 42 11.35 -11.43 -9.73
C LEU A 42 12.38 -12.41 -9.16
N ALA A 43 12.52 -12.48 -7.85
CA ALA A 43 13.27 -13.51 -7.14
C ALA A 43 12.28 -14.44 -6.45
N THR A 44 12.21 -15.72 -6.84
CA THR A 44 11.14 -16.63 -6.40
C THR A 44 11.61 -18.07 -6.29
N ARG A 45 10.98 -18.83 -5.42
CA ARG A 45 11.07 -20.30 -5.32
C ARG A 45 9.95 -21.02 -6.07
N CYS A 46 9.03 -20.27 -6.69
CA CYS A 46 7.96 -20.86 -7.50
C CYS A 46 8.53 -21.65 -8.68
N LYS A 47 8.10 -22.92 -8.84
CA LYS A 47 8.53 -23.83 -9.91
C LYS A 47 7.42 -24.11 -10.93
N ILE A 48 6.28 -23.42 -10.84
CA ILE A 48 5.12 -23.65 -11.71
C ILE A 48 5.37 -22.93 -13.04
N SER A 49 5.85 -23.68 -14.04
CA SER A 49 6.33 -23.14 -15.33
C SER A 49 5.30 -22.26 -16.04
N HIS A 50 4.04 -22.71 -16.17
CA HIS A 50 3.01 -21.94 -16.85
C HIS A 50 2.68 -20.60 -16.15
N VAL A 51 2.86 -20.52 -14.79
CA VAL A 51 2.70 -19.27 -14.05
C VAL A 51 3.84 -18.32 -14.36
N LEU A 52 5.09 -18.81 -14.31
CA LEU A 52 6.27 -18.00 -14.59
C LEU A 52 6.29 -17.53 -16.06
N GLU A 53 5.89 -18.36 -17.00
CA GLU A 53 5.75 -17.99 -18.41
C GLU A 53 4.70 -16.87 -18.58
N ALA A 54 3.54 -17.00 -17.93
CA ALA A 54 2.45 -16.01 -18.02
C ALA A 54 2.83 -14.61 -17.48
N ILE A 55 3.84 -14.50 -16.61
CA ILE A 55 4.29 -13.21 -16.01
C ILE A 55 5.67 -12.78 -16.54
N SER A 56 6.34 -13.59 -17.37
CA SER A 56 7.71 -13.33 -17.83
C SER A 56 7.88 -11.98 -18.52
N TYR A 57 6.87 -11.52 -19.26
CA TYR A 57 6.88 -10.24 -19.96
C TYR A 57 6.83 -9.01 -19.03
N ILE A 58 6.49 -9.21 -17.73
CA ILE A 58 6.41 -8.15 -16.73
C ILE A 58 7.81 -7.83 -16.18
N TYR A 59 8.64 -8.86 -16.04
CA TYR A 59 9.94 -8.78 -15.41
C TYR A 59 11.07 -8.83 -16.44
N LYS A 60 12.10 -8.05 -16.20
CA LYS A 60 13.33 -8.10 -17.03
C LYS A 60 14.05 -9.44 -16.89
N HIS A 61 14.05 -9.99 -15.68
CA HIS A 61 14.58 -11.29 -15.34
C HIS A 61 13.74 -11.96 -14.24
N ILE A 62 13.72 -13.29 -14.25
CA ILE A 62 13.20 -14.11 -13.16
C ILE A 62 14.38 -14.92 -12.61
N VAL A 63 14.71 -14.70 -11.34
CA VAL A 63 15.75 -15.40 -10.61
C VAL A 63 15.12 -16.53 -9.82
N GLN A 64 15.41 -17.77 -10.20
CA GLN A 64 14.97 -18.96 -9.49
C GLN A 64 15.84 -19.17 -8.26
N LEU A 65 15.23 -19.09 -7.08
CA LEU A 65 15.96 -19.29 -5.82
C LEU A 65 15.96 -20.77 -5.40
N PRO A 66 17.07 -21.22 -4.76
CA PRO A 66 17.13 -22.55 -4.17
C PRO A 66 16.21 -22.64 -2.94
N GLU A 67 15.82 -23.85 -2.59
CA GLU A 67 15.11 -24.14 -1.34
C GLU A 67 16.09 -24.12 -0.18
N THR A 68 16.15 -23.02 0.55
CA THR A 68 16.92 -22.82 1.77
C THR A 68 15.97 -22.29 2.85
N ASP A 69 16.36 -22.30 4.12
CA ASP A 69 15.63 -21.56 5.14
C ASP A 69 15.72 -20.04 4.88
N PHE A 70 14.74 -19.29 5.37
CA PHE A 70 14.67 -17.85 5.09
C PHE A 70 15.73 -17.03 5.82
N HIS A 71 16.26 -17.52 6.94
CA HIS A 71 17.38 -16.86 7.61
C HIS A 71 18.66 -16.94 6.78
N SER A 72 19.00 -18.13 6.25
CA SER A 72 20.13 -18.32 5.31
C SER A 72 19.95 -17.53 4.03
N GLU A 73 18.73 -17.38 3.53
CA GLU A 73 18.45 -16.51 2.38
C GLU A 73 18.76 -15.05 2.72
N ALA A 74 18.26 -14.55 3.86
CA ALA A 74 18.48 -13.17 4.29
C ALA A 74 19.97 -12.84 4.51
N THR A 75 20.74 -13.75 5.10
CA THR A 75 22.20 -13.54 5.29
C THR A 75 22.97 -13.46 3.97
N ARG A 76 22.42 -14.06 2.90
CA ARG A 76 23.01 -14.03 1.54
C ARG A 76 22.29 -13.04 0.61
N ALA A 77 21.57 -12.08 1.17
CA ALA A 77 20.80 -11.11 0.38
C ALA A 77 21.68 -10.36 -0.63
N SER A 78 22.92 -10.04 -0.29
CA SER A 78 23.87 -9.36 -1.20
C SER A 78 24.19 -10.16 -2.46
N ASP A 79 24.20 -11.50 -2.39
CA ASP A 79 24.39 -12.38 -3.55
C ASP A 79 23.11 -12.44 -4.42
N ILE A 80 21.94 -12.44 -3.78
CA ILE A 80 20.64 -12.62 -4.43
C ILE A 80 20.15 -11.32 -5.08
N PHE A 81 20.27 -10.22 -4.34
CA PHE A 81 19.75 -8.90 -4.72
C PHE A 81 20.87 -7.97 -5.19
N GLU A 82 21.79 -8.49 -5.99
CA GLU A 82 22.96 -7.76 -6.45
C GLU A 82 22.58 -6.44 -7.16
N ASN A 83 23.14 -5.34 -6.66
CA ASN A 83 22.85 -3.98 -7.15
C ASN A 83 21.37 -3.60 -7.11
N ALA A 84 20.60 -4.12 -6.16
CA ALA A 84 19.22 -3.70 -5.95
C ALA A 84 19.16 -2.25 -5.45
N ASP A 85 18.39 -1.42 -6.12
CA ASP A 85 18.06 -0.08 -5.64
C ASP A 85 16.88 -0.12 -4.64
N LEU A 86 16.05 -1.17 -4.74
CA LEU A 86 14.89 -1.43 -3.87
C LEU A 86 14.51 -2.91 -3.91
N ILE A 87 14.07 -3.45 -2.77
CA ILE A 87 13.47 -4.78 -2.67
C ILE A 87 12.00 -4.64 -2.26
N ILE A 88 11.11 -5.37 -2.91
CA ILE A 88 9.69 -5.50 -2.52
C ILE A 88 9.50 -6.90 -1.94
N LEU A 89 9.17 -6.98 -0.65
CA LEU A 89 8.90 -8.23 0.06
C LEU A 89 7.41 -8.52 0.05
N ASP A 90 6.99 -9.69 -0.41
CA ASP A 90 5.60 -10.12 -0.40
C ASP A 90 5.49 -11.59 0.02
N GLY A 91 5.18 -11.81 1.29
CA GLY A 91 5.03 -13.15 1.86
C GLY A 91 5.25 -13.20 3.37
N TYR A 92 4.59 -14.14 4.03
CA TYR A 92 4.61 -14.30 5.49
C TYR A 92 5.99 -14.66 6.09
N PRO A 93 6.88 -15.38 5.37
CA PRO A 93 8.20 -15.71 5.90
C PRO A 93 9.17 -14.52 6.04
N PHE A 94 8.85 -13.35 5.47
CA PHE A 94 9.70 -12.15 5.57
C PHE A 94 9.42 -11.40 6.87
N ASP A 95 9.61 -12.10 7.98
CA ASP A 95 9.39 -11.62 9.34
C ASP A 95 10.39 -10.54 9.80
N ALA A 96 10.31 -10.18 11.07
CA ALA A 96 11.21 -9.18 11.67
C ALA A 96 12.69 -9.57 11.54
N GLY A 97 13.03 -10.85 11.72
CA GLY A 97 14.40 -11.36 11.62
C GLY A 97 14.96 -11.21 10.21
N TYR A 98 14.18 -11.61 9.20
CA TYR A 98 14.53 -11.43 7.79
C TYR A 98 14.76 -9.95 7.45
N GLN A 99 13.84 -9.08 7.86
CA GLN A 99 13.92 -7.65 7.58
C GLN A 99 15.10 -6.98 8.29
N GLN A 100 15.41 -7.37 9.53
CA GLN A 100 16.59 -6.86 10.24
C GLN A 100 17.90 -7.25 9.55
N GLU A 101 17.97 -8.45 9.00
CA GLU A 101 19.17 -8.90 8.28
C GLU A 101 19.37 -8.10 6.97
N LEU A 102 18.29 -7.77 6.25
CA LEU A 102 18.36 -6.84 5.11
C LEU A 102 18.86 -5.46 5.52
N LEU A 103 18.40 -4.92 6.66
CA LEU A 103 18.87 -3.63 7.16
C LEU A 103 20.35 -3.63 7.52
N LYS A 104 20.87 -4.70 8.14
CA LYS A 104 22.31 -4.82 8.43
C LYS A 104 23.17 -4.76 7.16
N GLN A 105 22.63 -5.24 6.04
CA GLN A 105 23.26 -5.18 4.72
C GLN A 105 22.90 -3.91 3.94
N GLU A 106 22.31 -2.91 4.61
CA GLU A 106 21.95 -1.59 4.07
C GLU A 106 20.95 -1.61 2.91
N PHE A 107 20.16 -2.68 2.76
CA PHE A 107 19.11 -2.72 1.75
C PHE A 107 17.94 -1.81 2.09
N ASP A 108 17.41 -1.17 1.06
CA ASP A 108 16.15 -0.43 1.10
C ASP A 108 15.02 -1.35 0.62
N PHE A 109 13.93 -1.44 1.37
CA PHE A 109 12.85 -2.35 1.02
C PHE A 109 11.47 -1.85 1.46
N PHE A 110 10.45 -2.28 0.72
CA PHE A 110 9.03 -2.15 1.03
C PHE A 110 8.46 -3.52 1.37
N SER A 111 7.36 -3.54 2.11
CA SER A 111 6.59 -4.75 2.39
C SER A 111 5.18 -4.64 1.83
N ILE A 112 4.72 -5.68 1.13
CA ILE A 112 3.31 -5.93 0.88
C ILE A 112 2.83 -6.86 1.97
N ASP A 113 1.82 -6.43 2.73
CA ASP A 113 1.32 -7.16 3.89
C ASP A 113 -0.21 -7.26 3.86
N ASP A 114 -0.75 -8.23 4.59
CA ASP A 114 -2.18 -8.43 4.76
C ASP A 114 -2.58 -8.92 6.17
N ILE A 115 -1.60 -9.27 7.04
CA ILE A 115 -1.86 -9.84 8.36
C ILE A 115 -1.27 -9.05 9.54
N HIS A 116 -0.38 -8.09 9.32
CA HIS A 116 0.30 -7.26 10.33
C HIS A 116 0.79 -8.02 11.59
N ALA A 117 1.19 -9.28 11.42
CA ALA A 117 1.47 -10.20 12.53
C ALA A 117 2.84 -10.03 13.21
N SER A 118 3.78 -9.31 12.60
CA SER A 118 5.15 -9.13 13.12
C SER A 118 5.58 -7.66 13.07
N PRO A 119 6.66 -7.27 13.80
CA PRO A 119 7.28 -5.97 13.61
C PRO A 119 7.83 -5.79 12.19
N PHE A 120 7.69 -4.57 11.65
CA PHE A 120 8.14 -4.20 10.32
C PHE A 120 9.29 -3.20 10.36
N PHE A 121 10.30 -3.44 9.54
CA PHE A 121 11.46 -2.57 9.37
C PHE A 121 11.51 -1.93 7.97
N SER A 122 10.53 -2.20 7.14
CA SER A 122 10.40 -1.62 5.79
C SER A 122 10.17 -0.12 5.80
N ARG A 123 10.66 0.55 4.78
CA ARG A 123 10.44 1.99 4.57
C ARG A 123 8.99 2.31 4.23
N ILE A 124 8.35 1.43 3.49
CA ILE A 124 6.95 1.54 3.08
C ILE A 124 6.25 0.21 3.35
N ILE A 125 5.03 0.30 3.89
CA ILE A 125 4.10 -0.82 4.00
C ILE A 125 2.91 -0.55 3.09
N ILE A 126 2.61 -1.51 2.21
CA ILE A 126 1.45 -1.52 1.33
C ILE A 126 0.51 -2.62 1.83
N ASN A 127 -0.72 -2.27 2.17
CA ASN A 127 -1.74 -3.25 2.53
C ASN A 127 -3.07 -2.82 1.95
N HIS A 128 -3.60 -3.62 1.03
CA HIS A 128 -4.89 -3.34 0.39
C HIS A 128 -6.10 -3.78 1.22
N GLY A 129 -5.89 -4.46 2.35
CA GLY A 129 -6.93 -4.76 3.31
C GLY A 129 -7.54 -3.49 3.90
N GLY A 130 -8.83 -3.52 4.17
CA GLY A 130 -9.50 -2.40 4.79
C GLY A 130 -9.54 -2.52 6.31
N GLY A 131 -9.84 -1.42 7.00
CA GLY A 131 -9.99 -1.38 8.45
C GLY A 131 -8.69 -1.35 9.24
N ILE A 132 -7.55 -1.45 8.58
CA ILE A 132 -6.21 -1.42 9.19
C ILE A 132 -5.70 0.02 9.19
N ARG A 133 -5.08 0.42 10.27
CA ARG A 133 -4.54 1.77 10.49
C ARG A 133 -3.05 1.72 10.79
N PRO A 134 -2.29 2.79 10.56
CA PRO A 134 -0.85 2.80 10.81
C PRO A 134 -0.44 2.38 12.23
N PHE A 135 -1.25 2.70 13.25
CA PHE A 135 -0.95 2.35 14.64
C PHE A 135 -1.27 0.87 15.01
N ASP A 136 -1.92 0.13 14.14
CA ASP A 136 -2.09 -1.31 14.28
C ASP A 136 -0.78 -2.07 13.96
N TYR A 137 0.16 -1.37 13.31
CA TYR A 137 1.50 -1.90 13.00
C TYR A 137 2.53 -1.56 14.06
N LYS A 138 3.37 -2.53 14.39
CA LYS A 138 4.66 -2.27 15.04
C LYS A 138 5.69 -2.03 13.93
N ALA A 139 6.02 -0.78 13.66
CA ALA A 139 6.94 -0.41 12.58
C ALA A 139 8.00 0.58 13.08
N ARG A 140 9.13 0.65 12.34
CA ARG A 140 10.18 1.63 12.66
C ARG A 140 9.67 3.06 12.48
N PRO A 141 10.25 4.05 13.18
CA PRO A 141 9.96 5.46 12.94
C PRO A 141 10.12 5.83 11.47
N ALA A 142 9.27 6.73 10.98
CA ALA A 142 9.27 7.21 9.60
C ALA A 142 8.86 6.17 8.52
N THR A 143 8.41 4.97 8.90
CA THR A 143 7.72 4.07 7.97
C THR A 143 6.49 4.76 7.39
N GLN A 144 6.33 4.71 6.07
CA GLN A 144 5.17 5.24 5.37
C GLN A 144 4.14 4.14 5.13
N PHE A 145 2.86 4.49 5.29
CA PHE A 145 1.77 3.52 5.16
C PHE A 145 0.86 3.88 3.98
N TYR A 146 0.57 2.87 3.15
CA TYR A 146 -0.38 2.94 2.04
C TYR A 146 -1.40 1.83 2.22
N LEU A 147 -2.46 2.14 2.98
CA LEU A 147 -3.42 1.17 3.49
C LEU A 147 -4.80 1.34 2.85
N GLY A 148 -5.51 0.24 2.73
CA GLY A 148 -6.90 0.17 2.32
C GLY A 148 -7.13 -0.12 0.83
N PRO A 149 -8.40 -0.37 0.44
CA PRO A 149 -8.76 -0.85 -0.90
C PRO A 149 -8.37 0.07 -2.06
N SER A 150 -8.19 1.37 -1.81
CA SER A 150 -7.68 2.32 -2.82
C SER A 150 -6.26 2.02 -3.30
N TYR A 151 -5.53 1.19 -2.55
CA TYR A 151 -4.20 0.68 -2.89
C TYR A 151 -4.26 -0.79 -3.32
N SER A 152 -5.38 -1.24 -3.88
CA SER A 152 -5.52 -2.60 -4.40
C SER A 152 -4.54 -2.88 -5.52
N LEU A 153 -3.85 -4.01 -5.40
CA LEU A 153 -2.85 -4.51 -6.35
C LEU A 153 -3.57 -5.26 -7.48
N LEU A 154 -4.26 -4.50 -8.33
CA LEU A 154 -5.07 -5.04 -9.42
C LEU A 154 -4.26 -5.18 -10.71
N ARG A 155 -4.47 -6.29 -11.41
CA ARG A 155 -3.96 -6.51 -12.77
C ARG A 155 -4.59 -5.48 -13.73
N LYS A 156 -3.86 -5.08 -14.78
CA LYS A 156 -4.27 -4.01 -15.70
C LYS A 156 -5.68 -4.14 -16.26
N PRO A 157 -6.18 -5.32 -16.73
CA PRO A 157 -7.54 -5.45 -17.25
C PRO A 157 -8.63 -5.06 -16.24
N PHE A 158 -8.38 -5.28 -14.93
CA PHE A 158 -9.30 -4.89 -13.86
C PHE A 158 -9.26 -3.39 -13.59
N LEU A 159 -8.09 -2.75 -13.67
CA LEU A 159 -7.98 -1.29 -13.61
C LEU A 159 -8.74 -0.62 -14.76
N ASP A 160 -8.61 -1.16 -15.96
CA ASP A 160 -9.30 -0.64 -17.14
C ASP A 160 -10.82 -0.89 -17.06
N ALA A 161 -11.24 -2.00 -16.47
CA ALA A 161 -12.65 -2.29 -16.19
C ALA A 161 -13.24 -1.35 -15.15
N ALA A 162 -12.49 -1.02 -14.10
CA ALA A 162 -12.91 -0.11 -13.03
C ALA A 162 -13.28 1.29 -13.56
N LYS A 163 -12.55 1.79 -14.56
CA LYS A 163 -12.83 3.08 -15.23
C LYS A 163 -14.16 3.09 -16.01
N LYS A 164 -14.71 1.90 -16.34
CA LYS A 164 -15.95 1.69 -17.09
C LYS A 164 -16.88 0.72 -16.38
N ARG A 165 -16.84 0.74 -15.04
CA ARG A 165 -17.57 -0.21 -14.20
C ARG A 165 -19.07 -0.08 -14.34
N ARG A 166 -19.78 -1.15 -14.05
CA ARG A 166 -21.23 -1.15 -13.93
C ARG A 166 -21.64 -0.47 -12.61
N ASN A 167 -22.78 0.21 -12.64
CA ASN A 167 -23.30 0.95 -11.49
C ASN A 167 -24.73 0.49 -11.10
N LYS A 168 -25.25 -0.56 -11.75
CA LYS A 168 -26.57 -1.15 -11.47
C LYS A 168 -26.60 -2.63 -11.74
N VAL A 169 -27.50 -3.33 -11.08
CA VAL A 169 -27.82 -4.74 -11.35
C VAL A 169 -28.73 -4.82 -12.57
N ILE A 170 -28.38 -5.63 -13.56
CA ILE A 170 -29.12 -5.79 -14.83
C ILE A 170 -29.53 -7.24 -15.12
N ASN A 171 -28.99 -8.23 -14.41
CA ASN A 171 -29.30 -9.65 -14.53
C ASN A 171 -29.03 -10.37 -13.19
N LYS A 172 -29.43 -11.65 -13.12
CA LYS A 172 -29.20 -12.52 -11.97
C LYS A 172 -28.12 -13.58 -12.22
N ASN A 173 -27.16 -13.31 -13.11
CA ASN A 173 -26.02 -14.19 -13.29
C ASN A 173 -25.02 -14.04 -12.14
N CYS A 174 -24.52 -15.17 -11.67
CA CYS A 174 -23.60 -15.26 -10.53
C CYS A 174 -22.23 -15.79 -10.96
N PHE A 175 -21.18 -15.04 -10.64
CA PHE A 175 -19.79 -15.49 -10.74
C PHE A 175 -19.40 -16.21 -9.46
N VAL A 176 -18.83 -17.42 -9.56
CA VAL A 176 -18.40 -18.21 -8.39
C VAL A 176 -16.91 -18.50 -8.49
N CYS A 177 -16.12 -18.09 -7.48
CA CYS A 177 -14.69 -18.36 -7.43
C CYS A 177 -14.14 -18.36 -6.02
N PHE A 178 -13.57 -19.47 -5.58
CA PHE A 178 -12.91 -19.64 -4.28
C PHE A 178 -11.39 -19.68 -4.37
N GLY A 179 -10.82 -19.04 -5.39
CA GLY A 179 -9.38 -18.93 -5.60
C GLY A 179 -8.76 -20.16 -6.27
N GLY A 180 -7.48 -20.42 -5.96
CA GLY A 180 -6.68 -21.39 -6.71
C GLY A 180 -6.96 -22.85 -6.38
N ALA A 181 -7.26 -23.17 -5.14
CA ALA A 181 -7.30 -24.56 -4.64
C ALA A 181 -8.67 -25.01 -4.14
N ASP A 182 -9.41 -24.13 -3.42
CA ASP A 182 -10.67 -24.45 -2.74
C ASP A 182 -10.64 -25.82 -2.02
N PRO A 183 -9.80 -25.97 -0.97
CA PRO A 183 -9.49 -27.27 -0.37
C PRO A 183 -10.68 -27.93 0.32
N GLU A 184 -11.68 -27.14 0.72
CA GLU A 184 -12.91 -27.63 1.34
C GLU A 184 -14.04 -27.87 0.35
N ASN A 185 -13.79 -27.69 -0.97
CA ASN A 185 -14.78 -27.85 -2.03
C ASN A 185 -16.05 -27.00 -1.83
N LYS A 186 -15.88 -25.75 -1.34
CA LYS A 186 -16.97 -24.80 -1.13
C LYS A 186 -17.71 -24.46 -2.43
N THR A 187 -17.00 -24.46 -3.55
CA THR A 187 -17.61 -24.32 -4.88
C THR A 187 -18.77 -25.30 -5.07
N LEU A 188 -18.55 -26.59 -4.83
CA LEU A 188 -19.56 -27.61 -5.05
C LEU A 188 -20.66 -27.58 -3.97
N GLU A 189 -20.30 -27.30 -2.71
CA GLU A 189 -21.26 -27.14 -1.60
C GLU A 189 -22.29 -26.05 -1.95
N ILE A 190 -21.84 -24.89 -2.37
CA ILE A 190 -22.70 -23.76 -2.76
C ILE A 190 -23.58 -24.09 -3.96
N LEU A 191 -23.03 -24.72 -4.98
CA LEU A 191 -23.79 -25.12 -6.15
C LEU A 191 -24.83 -26.21 -5.86
N ARG A 192 -24.65 -27.02 -4.80
CA ARG A 192 -25.65 -28.01 -4.34
C ARG A 192 -26.77 -27.39 -3.51
N SER A 193 -26.59 -26.22 -2.95
CA SER A 193 -27.60 -25.56 -2.15
C SER A 193 -28.76 -25.04 -3.00
N ASP A 194 -29.94 -25.62 -2.88
CA ASP A 194 -31.15 -25.18 -3.57
C ASP A 194 -31.51 -23.75 -3.16
N ASN A 195 -31.36 -23.44 -1.88
CA ASN A 195 -31.58 -22.14 -1.30
C ASN A 195 -30.74 -21.01 -1.97
N ILE A 196 -29.55 -21.34 -2.47
CA ILE A 196 -28.70 -20.39 -3.19
C ILE A 196 -29.08 -20.36 -4.66
N ARG A 197 -29.29 -21.55 -5.25
CA ARG A 197 -29.52 -21.66 -6.71
C ARG A 197 -30.80 -20.97 -7.19
N GLU A 198 -31.84 -20.94 -6.40
CA GLU A 198 -33.12 -20.34 -6.77
C GLU A 198 -33.06 -18.80 -6.96
N HIS A 199 -32.00 -18.15 -6.42
CA HIS A 199 -31.82 -16.71 -6.52
C HIS A 199 -31.10 -16.24 -7.78
N PHE A 200 -30.47 -17.16 -8.53
CA PHE A 200 -29.66 -16.82 -9.70
C PHE A 200 -30.10 -17.60 -10.96
N GLU A 201 -30.01 -16.92 -12.09
CA GLU A 201 -30.37 -17.49 -13.40
C GLU A 201 -29.28 -18.40 -13.95
N GLN A 202 -28.02 -17.95 -13.84
CA GLN A 202 -26.86 -18.69 -14.33
C GLN A 202 -25.70 -18.61 -13.34
N PHE A 203 -24.90 -19.66 -13.27
CA PHE A 203 -23.67 -19.73 -12.52
C PHE A 203 -22.46 -19.87 -13.43
N HIS A 204 -21.55 -18.93 -13.36
CA HIS A 204 -20.28 -18.95 -14.06
C HIS A 204 -19.16 -19.26 -13.06
N VAL A 205 -18.71 -20.50 -13.05
CA VAL A 205 -17.83 -21.05 -12.02
C VAL A 205 -16.40 -21.11 -12.54
N VAL A 206 -15.49 -20.39 -11.86
CA VAL A 206 -14.07 -20.38 -12.21
C VAL A 206 -13.29 -21.12 -11.14
N THR A 207 -12.59 -22.18 -11.55
CA THR A 207 -11.70 -22.95 -10.67
C THR A 207 -10.24 -22.72 -11.04
N GLY A 208 -9.38 -22.70 -10.03
CA GLY A 208 -7.94 -22.60 -10.22
C GLY A 208 -7.29 -23.92 -10.66
N SER A 209 -6.03 -23.86 -11.04
CA SER A 209 -5.27 -25.05 -11.49
C SER A 209 -5.08 -26.10 -10.38
N ALA A 210 -5.04 -25.68 -9.13
CA ALA A 210 -4.85 -26.54 -7.96
C ALA A 210 -6.17 -27.12 -7.39
N TYR A 211 -7.32 -26.83 -8.01
CA TYR A 211 -8.60 -27.41 -7.57
C TYR A 211 -8.67 -28.90 -7.90
N ILE A 212 -8.80 -29.75 -6.87
CA ILE A 212 -8.69 -31.21 -7.00
C ILE A 212 -10.02 -31.91 -7.31
N TYR A 213 -11.17 -31.28 -7.05
CA TYR A 213 -12.50 -31.91 -7.16
C TYR A 213 -13.13 -31.72 -8.56
N LYS A 214 -12.32 -31.55 -9.61
CA LYS A 214 -12.77 -31.22 -10.98
C LYS A 214 -13.80 -32.22 -11.55
N GLU A 215 -13.57 -33.50 -11.36
CA GLU A 215 -14.46 -34.54 -11.89
C GLU A 215 -15.83 -34.56 -11.19
N GLU A 216 -15.86 -34.30 -9.91
CA GLU A 216 -17.10 -34.25 -9.14
C GLU A 216 -17.91 -33.01 -9.51
N LEU A 217 -17.24 -31.85 -9.57
CA LEU A 217 -17.85 -30.61 -10.01
C LEU A 217 -18.41 -30.70 -11.41
N LYS A 218 -17.66 -31.29 -12.34
CA LYS A 218 -18.09 -31.50 -13.72
C LYS A 218 -19.34 -32.37 -13.80
N ARG A 219 -19.36 -33.53 -13.15
CA ARG A 219 -20.55 -34.40 -13.12
C ARG A 219 -21.78 -33.68 -12.57
N PHE A 220 -21.62 -32.84 -11.58
CA PHE A 220 -22.71 -32.04 -11.03
C PHE A 220 -23.17 -30.97 -12.02
N ALA A 221 -22.26 -30.21 -12.63
CA ALA A 221 -22.57 -29.17 -13.59
C ALA A 221 -23.23 -29.74 -14.85
N ASP A 222 -22.77 -30.89 -15.39
CA ASP A 222 -23.35 -31.55 -16.54
C ASP A 222 -24.82 -31.97 -16.33
N SER A 223 -25.27 -32.10 -15.07
CA SER A 223 -26.66 -32.37 -14.71
C SER A 223 -27.55 -31.09 -14.62
N LYS A 224 -26.99 -29.89 -14.87
CA LYS A 224 -27.67 -28.62 -14.75
C LYS A 224 -27.42 -27.72 -15.95
N GLU A 225 -28.47 -27.22 -16.58
CA GLU A 225 -28.36 -26.41 -17.79
C GLU A 225 -27.82 -24.98 -17.54
N ASN A 226 -27.83 -24.52 -16.30
CA ASN A 226 -27.48 -23.16 -15.92
C ASN A 226 -26.14 -23.02 -15.19
N ILE A 227 -25.29 -24.07 -15.18
CA ILE A 227 -23.95 -24.03 -14.53
C ILE A 227 -22.87 -24.18 -15.59
N PHE A 228 -22.02 -23.19 -15.74
CA PHE A 228 -20.93 -23.14 -16.72
C PHE A 228 -19.59 -23.14 -15.99
N LEU A 229 -18.72 -24.09 -16.35
CA LEU A 229 -17.41 -24.27 -15.74
C LEU A 229 -16.30 -23.67 -16.60
N TYR A 230 -15.38 -23.00 -15.94
CA TYR A 230 -14.20 -22.38 -16.57
C TYR A 230 -12.95 -22.69 -15.76
N SER A 231 -11.83 -22.83 -16.45
CA SER A 231 -10.51 -23.01 -15.84
C SER A 231 -9.43 -22.35 -16.70
N SER A 232 -8.32 -21.96 -16.09
CA SER A 232 -7.16 -21.43 -16.81
C SER A 232 -7.46 -20.19 -17.68
N LEU A 233 -8.37 -19.33 -17.23
CA LEU A 233 -8.71 -18.09 -17.92
C LEU A 233 -7.61 -17.03 -17.77
N SER A 234 -7.36 -16.28 -18.83
CA SER A 234 -6.58 -15.04 -18.79
C SER A 234 -7.29 -13.95 -17.99
N SER A 235 -6.57 -12.90 -17.63
CA SER A 235 -7.16 -11.76 -16.89
C SER A 235 -8.29 -11.09 -17.68
N GLU A 236 -8.14 -10.99 -19.00
CA GLU A 236 -9.11 -10.41 -19.93
C GLU A 236 -10.39 -11.24 -20.01
N GLU A 237 -10.25 -12.56 -20.08
CA GLU A 237 -11.37 -13.49 -20.09
C GLU A 237 -12.12 -13.46 -18.75
N ILE A 238 -11.42 -13.42 -17.61
CA ILE A 238 -12.03 -13.26 -16.28
C ILE A 238 -12.82 -11.95 -16.20
N VAL A 239 -12.25 -10.82 -16.63
CA VAL A 239 -12.96 -9.54 -16.67
C VAL A 239 -14.20 -9.61 -17.55
N SER A 240 -14.10 -10.25 -18.73
CA SER A 240 -15.23 -10.43 -19.65
C SER A 240 -16.34 -11.23 -19.00
N LEU A 241 -15.99 -12.30 -18.30
CA LEU A 241 -16.92 -13.15 -17.58
C LEU A 241 -17.58 -12.42 -16.39
N MET A 242 -16.78 -11.72 -15.58
CA MET A 242 -17.29 -10.90 -14.46
C MET A 242 -18.26 -9.81 -14.94
N LYS A 243 -18.04 -9.23 -16.12
CA LYS A 243 -18.98 -8.26 -16.72
C LYS A 243 -20.33 -8.87 -17.09
N GLN A 244 -20.44 -10.15 -17.30
CA GLN A 244 -21.69 -10.84 -17.59
C GLN A 244 -22.46 -11.19 -16.32
N CYS A 245 -21.81 -11.16 -15.14
CA CYS A 245 -22.38 -11.55 -13.86
C CYS A 245 -22.58 -10.32 -12.97
N CYS A 246 -23.81 -9.99 -12.58
CA CYS A 246 -24.09 -8.90 -11.64
C CYS A 246 -23.87 -9.27 -10.19
N PHE A 247 -23.77 -10.56 -9.90
CA PHE A 247 -23.53 -11.11 -8.56
C PHE A 247 -22.28 -11.96 -8.57
N ALA A 248 -21.63 -12.06 -7.41
CA ALA A 248 -20.54 -12.99 -7.18
C ALA A 248 -20.63 -13.64 -5.82
N ILE A 249 -20.20 -14.90 -5.74
CA ILE A 249 -19.92 -15.62 -4.49
C ILE A 249 -18.45 -15.95 -4.51
N CYS A 250 -17.68 -15.37 -3.58
CA CYS A 250 -16.23 -15.45 -3.57
C CYS A 250 -15.67 -15.64 -2.17
N SER A 251 -14.47 -16.24 -2.08
CA SER A 251 -13.66 -16.11 -0.87
C SER A 251 -13.10 -14.68 -0.75
N PRO A 252 -12.90 -14.14 0.46
CA PRO A 252 -12.32 -12.83 0.70
C PRO A 252 -10.80 -12.83 0.45
N SER A 253 -10.42 -12.92 -0.81
CA SER A 253 -9.06 -12.96 -1.33
C SER A 253 -8.88 -11.97 -2.49
N THR A 254 -7.79 -12.02 -3.23
CA THR A 254 -7.52 -11.10 -4.35
C THR A 254 -8.70 -11.01 -5.34
N ILE A 255 -9.41 -12.12 -5.57
CA ILE A 255 -10.53 -12.18 -6.53
C ILE A 255 -11.69 -11.24 -6.17
N VAL A 256 -11.92 -11.00 -4.87
CA VAL A 256 -12.99 -10.11 -4.45
C VAL A 256 -12.69 -8.65 -4.81
N TYR A 257 -11.43 -8.23 -4.70
CA TYR A 257 -11.01 -6.89 -5.11
C TYR A 257 -11.12 -6.72 -6.64
N GLU A 258 -10.74 -7.76 -7.38
CA GLU A 258 -10.89 -7.80 -8.83
C GLU A 258 -12.36 -7.72 -9.25
N TYR A 259 -13.25 -8.49 -8.62
CA TYR A 259 -14.67 -8.44 -8.94
C TYR A 259 -15.29 -7.08 -8.58
N MET A 260 -14.98 -6.53 -7.39
CA MET A 260 -15.46 -5.20 -6.97
C MET A 260 -14.99 -4.08 -7.91
N SER A 261 -13.84 -4.22 -8.56
CA SER A 261 -13.37 -3.25 -9.55
C SER A 261 -14.23 -3.24 -10.82
N VAL A 262 -14.74 -4.38 -11.23
CA VAL A 262 -15.73 -4.49 -12.34
C VAL A 262 -17.10 -3.95 -11.94
N GLY A 263 -17.42 -4.05 -10.65
CA GLY A 263 -18.68 -3.63 -10.04
C GLY A 263 -19.74 -4.74 -10.09
N GLY A 264 -20.25 -5.11 -8.93
CA GLY A 264 -21.31 -6.09 -8.76
C GLY A 264 -21.57 -6.38 -7.30
N ILE A 265 -22.61 -7.10 -7.00
CA ILE A 265 -23.00 -7.48 -5.63
C ILE A 265 -22.19 -8.71 -5.25
N VAL A 266 -21.44 -8.62 -4.16
CA VAL A 266 -20.56 -9.67 -3.69
C VAL A 266 -21.09 -10.30 -2.43
N PHE A 267 -21.16 -11.63 -2.44
CA PHE A 267 -21.39 -12.45 -1.27
C PHE A 267 -20.10 -13.14 -0.88
N LEU A 268 -19.72 -13.04 0.39
CA LEU A 268 -18.50 -13.59 0.93
C LEU A 268 -18.75 -14.88 1.69
N GLU A 269 -17.92 -15.88 1.43
CA GLU A 269 -17.85 -17.11 2.18
C GLU A 269 -16.40 -17.34 2.63
N GLN A 270 -16.21 -17.60 3.91
CA GLN A 270 -14.89 -17.83 4.50
C GLN A 270 -14.37 -19.22 4.17
N ILE A 271 -13.11 -19.31 3.77
CA ILE A 271 -12.41 -20.59 3.52
C ILE A 271 -11.09 -20.73 4.30
N ALA A 272 -10.69 -19.68 5.04
CA ALA A 272 -9.48 -19.68 5.85
C ALA A 272 -9.59 -18.68 7.01
N ASP A 273 -8.93 -18.97 8.14
CA ASP A 273 -9.05 -18.18 9.38
C ASP A 273 -8.55 -16.73 9.23
N ASN A 274 -7.51 -16.51 8.41
CA ASN A 274 -6.96 -15.18 8.16
C ASN A 274 -7.89 -14.25 7.34
N GLN A 275 -9.06 -14.73 6.93
CA GLN A 275 -10.03 -13.96 6.12
C GLN A 275 -11.09 -13.24 6.96
N GLU A 276 -11.24 -13.58 8.23
CA GLU A 276 -12.29 -13.02 9.11
C GLU A 276 -12.28 -11.48 9.15
N HIS A 277 -11.09 -10.90 9.27
CA HIS A 277 -10.93 -9.46 9.35
C HIS A 277 -11.36 -8.75 8.06
N VAL A 278 -11.08 -9.35 6.89
CA VAL A 278 -11.47 -8.81 5.57
C VAL A 278 -12.99 -8.85 5.42
N ILE A 279 -13.62 -9.97 5.82
CA ILE A 279 -15.09 -10.11 5.83
C ILE A 279 -15.72 -9.02 6.70
N LYS A 280 -15.26 -8.90 7.96
CA LYS A 280 -15.77 -7.92 8.91
C LYS A 280 -15.68 -6.48 8.38
N TYR A 281 -14.58 -6.13 7.74
CA TYR A 281 -14.42 -4.83 7.14
C TYR A 281 -15.36 -4.64 5.94
N MET A 282 -15.35 -5.56 4.97
CA MET A 282 -16.12 -5.41 3.74
C MET A 282 -17.64 -5.37 3.99
N THR A 283 -18.12 -6.20 4.91
CA THR A 283 -19.55 -6.19 5.28
C THR A 283 -19.90 -4.97 6.14
N GLY A 284 -19.04 -4.60 7.11
CA GLY A 284 -19.26 -3.41 7.95
C GLY A 284 -19.26 -2.10 7.16
N GLU A 285 -18.43 -2.00 6.11
CA GLU A 285 -18.48 -0.88 5.17
C GLU A 285 -19.60 -0.99 4.14
N GLY A 286 -20.31 -2.11 4.06
CA GLY A 286 -21.34 -2.36 3.06
C GLY A 286 -20.80 -2.46 1.63
N LEU A 287 -19.55 -2.95 1.47
CA LEU A 287 -18.92 -3.23 0.17
C LEU A 287 -19.34 -4.61 -0.33
N ALA A 288 -19.64 -5.53 0.57
CA ALA A 288 -20.07 -6.89 0.32
C ALA A 288 -21.07 -7.34 1.37
N PHE A 289 -21.66 -8.51 1.18
CA PHE A 289 -22.64 -9.16 2.04
C PHE A 289 -22.16 -10.57 2.40
N LEU A 290 -22.74 -11.16 3.44
CA LEU A 290 -22.48 -12.56 3.76
C LEU A 290 -23.32 -13.46 2.84
N ILE A 291 -22.87 -14.68 2.60
CA ILE A 291 -23.60 -15.66 1.77
C ILE A 291 -25.02 -15.94 2.33
N ASN A 292 -25.20 -15.87 3.65
CA ASN A 292 -26.49 -16.06 4.30
C ASN A 292 -27.50 -14.90 4.07
N ASP A 293 -27.04 -13.78 3.50
CA ASP A 293 -27.87 -12.65 3.16
C ASP A 293 -28.52 -12.77 1.77
N ILE A 294 -28.13 -13.83 1.00
CA ILE A 294 -28.70 -14.08 -0.34
C ILE A 294 -30.23 -14.15 -0.24
N GLY A 295 -30.90 -13.41 -1.11
CA GLY A 295 -32.37 -13.29 -1.14
C GLY A 295 -32.96 -12.24 -0.19
N ASN A 296 -32.19 -11.71 0.78
CA ASN A 296 -32.68 -10.80 1.81
C ASN A 296 -32.16 -9.36 1.69
N ILE A 297 -31.37 -9.04 0.64
CA ILE A 297 -30.76 -7.72 0.48
C ILE A 297 -31.72 -6.77 -0.25
N GLU A 298 -31.99 -5.65 0.37
CA GLU A 298 -32.77 -4.58 -0.23
C GLU A 298 -32.05 -3.94 -1.43
N GLU A 299 -32.79 -3.54 -2.46
CA GLU A 299 -32.26 -2.90 -3.67
C GLU A 299 -31.43 -1.63 -3.34
N ASN A 300 -31.86 -0.84 -2.35
CA ASN A 300 -31.14 0.34 -1.91
C ASN A 300 -29.75 -0.01 -1.32
N SER A 301 -29.64 -1.11 -0.56
CA SER A 301 -28.36 -1.60 -0.02
C SER A 301 -27.42 -2.06 -1.14
N MET A 302 -27.94 -2.73 -2.16
CA MET A 302 -27.16 -3.09 -3.35
C MET A 302 -26.64 -1.85 -4.09
N LYS A 303 -27.47 -0.83 -4.26
CA LYS A 303 -27.07 0.42 -4.91
C LYS A 303 -25.97 1.14 -4.12
N LEU A 304 -26.12 1.27 -2.81
CA LEU A 304 -25.13 1.88 -1.93
C LEU A 304 -23.81 1.10 -1.95
N SER A 305 -23.84 -0.23 -2.02
CA SER A 305 -22.65 -1.07 -2.15
C SER A 305 -21.90 -0.74 -3.44
N LEU A 306 -22.58 -0.66 -4.58
CA LEU A 306 -21.97 -0.29 -5.86
C LEU A 306 -21.37 1.13 -5.85
N GLU A 307 -22.02 2.08 -5.22
CA GLU A 307 -21.52 3.46 -5.05
C GLU A 307 -20.25 3.49 -4.20
N LYS A 308 -20.22 2.79 -3.07
CA LYS A 308 -19.04 2.68 -2.19
C LYS A 308 -17.88 1.97 -2.88
N GLN A 309 -18.15 0.87 -3.58
CA GLN A 309 -17.14 0.19 -4.38
C GLN A 309 -16.51 1.15 -5.41
N SER A 310 -17.31 2.06 -6.04
CA SER A 310 -16.79 3.02 -7.02
C SER A 310 -15.79 4.02 -6.42
N PHE A 311 -15.91 4.33 -5.16
CA PHE A 311 -14.99 5.20 -4.46
C PHE A 311 -13.63 4.53 -4.22
N TYR A 312 -13.62 3.26 -3.77
CA TYR A 312 -12.39 2.55 -3.46
C TYR A 312 -11.69 1.97 -4.70
N PHE A 313 -12.47 1.51 -5.68
CA PHE A 313 -11.96 0.86 -6.91
C PHE A 313 -12.17 1.77 -8.12
N ASP A 314 -11.57 2.94 -8.10
CA ASP A 314 -11.68 3.98 -9.14
C ASP A 314 -10.82 3.73 -10.39
N GLY A 315 -10.08 2.62 -10.43
CA GLY A 315 -9.18 2.26 -11.51
C GLY A 315 -7.88 3.05 -11.57
N ARG A 316 -7.49 3.75 -10.48
CA ARG A 316 -6.31 4.61 -10.41
C ARG A 316 -5.27 4.16 -9.38
N SER A 317 -5.33 2.93 -8.90
CA SER A 317 -4.30 2.44 -7.97
C SER A 317 -2.92 2.40 -8.63
N ASP A 318 -2.83 2.15 -9.96
CA ASP A 318 -1.60 2.23 -10.73
C ASP A 318 -0.97 3.63 -10.71
N GLU A 319 -1.77 4.70 -10.88
CA GLU A 319 -1.29 6.08 -10.78
C GLU A 319 -0.75 6.39 -9.38
N ARG A 320 -1.43 5.87 -8.33
CA ARG A 320 -0.99 6.02 -6.93
C ARG A 320 0.36 5.31 -6.71
N PHE A 321 0.53 4.08 -7.18
CA PHE A 321 1.79 3.36 -7.05
C PHE A 321 2.92 4.02 -7.82
N ARG A 322 2.72 4.42 -9.09
CA ARG A 322 3.74 5.18 -9.83
C ARG A 322 4.18 6.43 -9.09
N LYS A 323 3.24 7.15 -8.47
CA LYS A 323 3.54 8.31 -7.64
C LYS A 323 4.37 7.93 -6.41
N ILE A 324 4.05 6.84 -5.71
CA ILE A 324 4.78 6.34 -4.54
C ILE A 324 6.24 6.04 -4.91
N PHE A 325 6.45 5.26 -5.97
CA PHE A 325 7.80 4.91 -6.41
C PHE A 325 8.61 6.13 -6.86
N ARG A 326 8.02 7.03 -7.62
CA ARG A 326 8.67 8.30 -7.99
C ARG A 326 9.08 9.10 -6.76
N GLN A 327 8.18 9.28 -5.80
CA GLN A 327 8.47 10.01 -4.56
C GLN A 327 9.59 9.34 -3.75
N HIS A 328 9.60 8.02 -3.69
CA HIS A 328 10.65 7.25 -3.02
C HIS A 328 12.03 7.51 -3.65
N PHE A 329 12.15 7.34 -4.97
CA PHE A 329 13.41 7.53 -5.66
C PHE A 329 13.84 9.00 -5.71
N TYR A 330 12.93 9.96 -5.79
CA TYR A 330 13.24 11.37 -5.54
C TYR A 330 13.77 11.57 -4.12
N GLY A 331 13.14 10.95 -3.13
CA GLY A 331 13.59 11.00 -1.74
C GLY A 331 14.99 10.41 -1.52
N LYS A 332 15.38 9.38 -2.28
CA LYS A 332 16.73 8.81 -2.22
C LYS A 332 17.82 9.81 -2.61
N ASN A 333 17.55 10.66 -3.58
CA ASN A 333 18.47 11.70 -4.04
C ASN A 333 18.55 12.89 -3.08
N MET A 334 17.70 12.92 -2.05
CA MET A 334 17.77 13.95 -1.02
C MET A 334 18.90 13.64 -0.04
N VAL A 335 19.81 14.60 0.16
CA VAL A 335 20.83 14.60 1.22
C VAL A 335 20.33 15.47 2.37
N ILE A 336 20.58 15.04 3.62
CA ILE A 336 20.22 15.79 4.79
C ILE A 336 21.49 16.12 5.61
N ARG A 337 21.66 17.38 5.96
CA ARG A 337 22.76 17.87 6.79
C ARG A 337 22.28 18.85 7.86
N ARG A 338 23.12 19.12 8.84
CA ARG A 338 22.87 20.23 9.77
C ARG A 338 22.88 21.57 9.04
N ALA A 339 22.08 22.52 9.51
CA ALA A 339 22.08 23.89 8.98
C ALA A 339 23.39 24.59 9.29
N GLU A 340 23.92 25.31 8.30
CA GLU A 340 25.17 26.08 8.37
C GLU A 340 24.90 27.59 8.19
N ASN A 341 25.91 28.44 8.40
CA ASN A 341 25.76 29.90 8.24
C ASN A 341 25.32 30.29 6.83
N MET A 342 25.77 29.56 5.82
CA MET A 342 25.41 29.81 4.42
C MET A 342 23.92 29.64 4.14
N ASP A 343 23.18 28.91 4.99
CA ASP A 343 21.76 28.66 4.82
C ASP A 343 20.86 29.81 5.33
N LEU A 344 21.43 30.80 6.03
CA LEU A 344 20.68 31.91 6.62
C LEU A 344 19.76 32.58 5.59
N GLN A 345 20.30 32.97 4.44
CA GLN A 345 19.54 33.71 3.42
C GLN A 345 18.40 32.87 2.82
N ILE A 346 18.65 31.60 2.53
CA ILE A 346 17.61 30.72 1.94
C ILE A 346 16.53 30.42 2.97
N CYS A 347 16.87 30.19 4.25
CA CYS A 347 15.93 29.99 5.33
C CYS A 347 15.06 31.25 5.58
N PHE A 348 15.66 32.44 5.50
CA PHE A 348 14.93 33.72 5.55
C PHE A 348 13.91 33.82 4.41
N ASN A 349 14.33 33.54 3.18
CA ASN A 349 13.47 33.58 2.01
C ASN A 349 12.29 32.60 2.16
N TRP A 350 12.55 31.37 2.57
CA TRP A 350 11.50 30.36 2.83
C TRP A 350 10.55 30.78 3.95
N ALA A 351 11.07 31.35 5.04
CA ALA A 351 10.26 31.80 6.16
C ALA A 351 9.32 32.94 5.78
N ASN A 352 9.70 33.80 4.83
CA ASN A 352 8.91 34.93 4.32
C ASN A 352 8.11 34.61 3.03
N ASP A 353 8.21 33.39 2.52
CA ASP A 353 7.35 32.98 1.42
C ASP A 353 5.87 33.14 1.77
N LYS A 354 5.07 33.69 0.85
CA LYS A 354 3.66 34.00 1.08
C LYS A 354 2.85 32.80 1.56
N ALA A 355 2.98 31.66 0.89
CA ALA A 355 2.25 30.45 1.27
C ALA A 355 2.69 29.90 2.63
N VAL A 356 3.97 30.07 2.99
CA VAL A 356 4.49 29.73 4.32
C VAL A 356 3.93 30.66 5.37
N ARG A 357 3.90 31.97 5.14
CA ARG A 357 3.32 32.93 6.09
C ARG A 357 1.84 32.69 6.33
N GLU A 358 1.06 32.38 5.29
CA GLU A 358 -0.36 32.03 5.41
C GLU A 358 -0.59 30.83 6.33
N GLN A 359 0.32 29.86 6.30
CA GLN A 359 0.27 28.67 7.16
C GLN A 359 0.93 28.85 8.53
N SER A 360 1.66 29.94 8.75
CA SER A 360 2.27 30.27 10.04
C SER A 360 1.26 30.80 11.05
N TYR A 361 1.50 30.61 12.35
CA TYR A 361 0.66 31.21 13.41
C TYR A 361 0.79 32.72 13.49
N ASN A 362 2.02 33.24 13.38
CA ASN A 362 2.25 34.66 13.10
C ASN A 362 2.42 34.83 11.57
N GLN A 363 1.53 35.58 10.94
CA GLN A 363 1.50 35.76 9.48
C GLN A 363 2.26 37.02 9.02
N ASN A 364 2.72 37.84 9.96
CA ASN A 364 3.48 39.06 9.63
C ASN A 364 4.82 38.70 8.97
N PRO A 365 5.30 39.49 8.02
CA PRO A 365 6.66 39.37 7.51
C PRO A 365 7.68 39.43 8.66
N ILE A 366 8.74 38.64 8.53
CA ILE A 366 9.85 38.60 9.49
C ILE A 366 10.94 39.55 8.98
N GLY A 367 11.48 40.43 9.86
CA GLY A 367 12.64 41.25 9.55
C GLY A 367 13.91 40.41 9.39
N PHE A 368 14.85 40.85 8.57
CA PHE A 368 16.08 40.08 8.33
C PHE A 368 16.93 39.97 9.62
N ASP A 369 17.05 41.04 10.38
CA ASP A 369 17.83 41.04 11.64
C ASP A 369 17.19 40.10 12.68
N GLU A 370 15.86 40.17 12.85
CA GLU A 370 15.11 39.27 13.74
C GLU A 370 15.33 37.80 13.33
N HIS A 371 15.26 37.50 12.02
CA HIS A 371 15.50 36.16 11.52
C HIS A 371 16.94 35.73 11.74
N THR A 372 17.89 36.60 11.56
CA THR A 372 19.32 36.32 11.75
C THR A 372 19.62 35.94 13.21
N GLU A 373 19.11 36.70 14.17
CA GLU A 373 19.26 36.39 15.60
C GLU A 373 18.62 35.03 15.92
N TRP A 374 17.38 34.83 15.48
CA TRP A 374 16.67 33.56 15.68
C TRP A 374 17.40 32.37 15.03
N PHE A 375 17.93 32.52 13.80
CA PHE A 375 18.64 31.47 13.09
C PHE A 375 19.91 31.06 13.85
N HIS A 376 20.73 32.01 14.29
CA HIS A 376 21.92 31.73 15.05
C HIS A 376 21.61 31.11 16.42
N GLN A 377 20.58 31.60 17.10
CA GLN A 377 20.12 31.01 18.37
C GLN A 377 19.72 29.53 18.14
N LYS A 378 18.87 29.24 17.15
CA LYS A 378 18.40 27.88 16.88
C LYS A 378 19.51 26.94 16.42
N ARG A 379 20.48 27.42 15.71
CA ARG A 379 21.62 26.62 15.25
C ARG A 379 22.60 26.28 16.40
N ASN A 380 22.74 27.17 17.36
CA ASN A 380 23.67 27.01 18.48
C ASN A 380 23.02 26.38 19.75
N ASP A 381 21.69 26.25 19.77
CA ASP A 381 20.95 25.65 20.88
C ASP A 381 21.16 24.12 20.86
N PRO A 382 21.69 23.49 21.93
CA PRO A 382 21.92 22.04 21.99
C PRO A 382 20.63 21.23 21.92
N ASP A 383 19.48 21.80 22.31
CA ASP A 383 18.17 21.18 22.25
C ASP A 383 17.45 21.42 20.89
N SER A 384 18.10 22.11 19.96
CA SER A 384 17.59 22.36 18.62
C SER A 384 18.33 21.52 17.58
N PHE A 385 17.54 20.76 16.80
CA PHE A 385 18.04 19.93 15.70
C PHE A 385 17.56 20.55 14.41
N PHE A 386 18.40 21.35 13.78
CA PHE A 386 18.07 22.11 12.58
C PHE A 386 18.78 21.51 11.37
N TYR A 387 17.98 21.02 10.40
CA TYR A 387 18.45 20.33 9.20
C TYR A 387 18.05 21.06 7.94
N ILE A 388 18.95 21.02 6.95
CA ILE A 388 18.69 21.35 5.54
C ILE A 388 18.65 20.06 4.74
N ILE A 389 17.68 19.98 3.84
CA ILE A 389 17.58 18.90 2.86
C ILE A 389 17.94 19.48 1.50
N GLU A 390 18.85 18.81 0.82
CA GLU A 390 19.34 19.14 -0.51
C GLU A 390 18.93 18.07 -1.52
N MET A 391 18.76 18.46 -2.76
CA MET A 391 18.57 17.58 -3.91
C MET A 391 19.42 18.12 -5.07
N ASP A 392 20.26 17.27 -5.63
CA ASP A 392 21.21 17.65 -6.68
C ASP A 392 22.12 18.82 -6.27
N GLY A 393 22.49 18.89 -4.98
CA GLY A 393 23.34 19.94 -4.41
C GLY A 393 22.64 21.25 -4.07
N GLU A 394 21.33 21.37 -4.35
CA GLU A 394 20.55 22.58 -4.07
C GLU A 394 19.68 22.40 -2.82
N PRO A 395 19.65 23.34 -1.86
CA PRO A 395 18.75 23.31 -0.73
C PRO A 395 17.28 23.38 -1.18
N ILE A 396 16.47 22.44 -0.75
CA ILE A 396 15.06 22.32 -1.13
C ILE A 396 14.07 22.38 0.03
N ALA A 397 14.54 22.14 1.27
CA ALA A 397 13.70 22.14 2.45
C ALA A 397 14.51 22.32 3.72
N GLN A 398 13.83 22.74 4.79
CA GLN A 398 14.35 22.64 6.17
C GLN A 398 13.42 21.80 7.02
N VAL A 399 14.00 21.05 7.98
CA VAL A 399 13.28 20.34 9.04
C VAL A 399 13.95 20.66 10.37
N ARG A 400 13.13 20.99 11.36
CA ARG A 400 13.64 21.40 12.68
C ARG A 400 12.88 20.70 13.79
N PHE A 401 13.63 20.30 14.82
CA PHE A 401 13.09 19.77 16.06
C PHE A 401 13.58 20.64 17.22
N GLN A 402 12.69 21.01 18.13
CA GLN A 402 13.02 21.67 19.40
C GLN A 402 12.67 20.71 20.53
N VAL A 403 13.66 20.22 21.23
CA VAL A 403 13.49 19.34 22.37
C VAL A 403 13.21 20.16 23.65
N SER A 404 12.19 19.80 24.37
CA SER A 404 11.86 20.36 25.69
C SER A 404 10.86 19.48 26.42
N GLY A 405 11.06 19.19 27.68
CA GLY A 405 10.09 18.50 28.55
C GLY A 405 9.66 17.12 28.07
N GLY A 406 10.54 16.36 27.40
CA GLY A 406 10.24 15.03 26.85
C GLY A 406 9.49 15.04 25.49
N GLU A 407 9.25 16.22 24.93
CA GLU A 407 8.69 16.38 23.57
C GLU A 407 9.74 17.01 22.63
N ALA A 408 9.73 16.57 21.38
CA ALA A 408 10.44 17.20 20.25
C ALA A 408 9.42 17.88 19.33
N VAL A 409 9.33 19.18 19.34
CA VAL A 409 8.40 19.92 18.49
C VAL A 409 9.00 20.05 17.09
N LEU A 410 8.35 19.41 16.12
CA LEU A 410 8.72 19.36 14.71
C LEU A 410 8.10 20.52 13.93
N GLY A 411 8.93 21.22 13.15
CA GLY A 411 8.51 22.14 12.10
C GLY A 411 9.27 21.89 10.81
N TYR A 412 8.64 22.07 9.67
CA TYR A 412 9.29 21.94 8.36
C TYR A 412 8.77 22.96 7.34
N LEU A 413 9.61 23.31 6.40
CA LEU A 413 9.30 24.17 5.26
C LEU A 413 9.88 23.53 4.00
N ALA A 414 9.20 23.72 2.90
CA ALA A 414 9.65 23.27 1.59
C ALA A 414 9.69 24.44 0.60
N ASP A 415 10.75 24.50 -0.19
CA ASP A 415 10.91 25.46 -1.27
C ASP A 415 9.71 25.39 -2.24
N GLU A 416 9.31 26.54 -2.81
CA GLU A 416 8.20 26.60 -3.76
C GLU A 416 8.39 25.68 -4.98
N LYS A 417 9.65 25.53 -5.44
CA LYS A 417 10.02 24.71 -6.61
C LYS A 417 9.66 23.22 -6.44
N ILE A 418 9.53 22.75 -5.18
CA ILE A 418 9.24 21.33 -4.90
C ILE A 418 7.84 21.11 -4.32
N ARG A 419 7.08 22.15 -4.03
CA ARG A 419 5.69 22.02 -3.58
C ARG A 419 4.82 21.37 -4.65
N ASN A 420 3.75 20.75 -4.23
CA ASN A 420 2.81 19.99 -5.07
C ASN A 420 3.42 18.79 -5.83
N LYS A 421 4.72 18.50 -5.65
CA LYS A 421 5.37 17.28 -6.18
C LYS A 421 5.19 16.07 -5.26
N GLY A 422 4.50 16.23 -4.11
CA GLY A 422 4.22 15.17 -3.15
C GLY A 422 5.43 14.75 -2.30
N LEU A 423 6.46 15.59 -2.22
CA LEU A 423 7.70 15.30 -1.49
C LEU A 423 7.62 15.56 0.02
N GLY A 424 6.55 16.18 0.53
CA GLY A 424 6.40 16.54 1.94
C GLY A 424 6.59 15.34 2.90
N THR A 425 6.00 14.20 2.58
CA THR A 425 6.17 12.97 3.37
C THR A 425 7.63 12.48 3.37
N ALA A 426 8.32 12.51 2.22
CA ALA A 426 9.72 12.11 2.12
C ALA A 426 10.65 13.07 2.89
N ILE A 427 10.39 14.36 2.85
CA ILE A 427 11.11 15.40 3.61
C ILE A 427 10.96 15.13 5.13
N LEU A 428 9.72 14.93 5.59
CA LEU A 428 9.45 14.61 7.00
C LEU A 428 10.10 13.30 7.42
N SER A 429 9.96 12.25 6.62
CA SER A 429 10.55 10.93 6.88
C SER A 429 12.08 11.03 7.08
N LYS A 430 12.79 11.69 6.14
CA LYS A 430 14.24 11.91 6.26
C LYS A 430 14.62 12.76 7.49
N GLY A 431 13.83 13.80 7.75
CA GLY A 431 14.05 14.64 8.93
C GLY A 431 13.92 13.87 10.23
N ILE A 432 12.87 13.05 10.36
CA ILE A 432 12.62 12.22 11.54
C ILE A 432 13.73 11.16 11.68
N GLU A 433 14.07 10.46 10.60
CA GLU A 433 15.12 9.44 10.58
C GLU A 433 16.49 10.02 11.02
N LYS A 434 16.84 11.20 10.52
CA LYS A 434 18.05 11.91 10.94
C LYS A 434 18.01 12.36 12.41
N PHE A 435 16.88 12.89 12.85
CA PHE A 435 16.69 13.34 14.23
C PHE A 435 16.81 12.20 15.22
N VAL A 436 16.13 11.06 15.00
CA VAL A 436 16.20 9.93 15.94
C VAL A 436 17.59 9.31 15.98
N ASN A 437 18.33 9.30 14.88
CA ASN A 437 19.71 8.84 14.80
C ASN A 437 20.67 9.79 15.55
N ASP A 438 20.41 11.10 15.58
CA ASP A 438 21.24 12.09 16.27
C ASP A 438 20.91 12.17 17.77
N TYR A 439 19.62 12.09 18.14
CA TYR A 439 19.14 12.27 19.51
C TYR A 439 19.30 11.01 20.38
N ARG A 440 19.01 9.83 19.83
CA ARG A 440 19.24 8.50 20.43
C ARG A 440 18.58 8.22 21.78
N ASN A 441 17.57 8.97 22.18
CA ASN A 441 16.81 8.71 23.40
C ASN A 441 15.30 8.60 23.06
N PRO A 442 14.52 7.87 23.88
CA PRO A 442 13.07 7.85 23.73
C PRO A 442 12.48 9.25 23.81
N ILE A 443 11.56 9.59 22.92
CA ILE A 443 10.97 10.92 22.86
C ILE A 443 9.63 10.92 22.13
N GLN A 444 8.73 11.81 22.52
CA GLN A 444 7.52 12.10 21.77
C GLN A 444 7.78 13.20 20.73
N ILE A 445 7.63 12.89 19.45
CA ILE A 445 7.70 13.86 18.35
C ILE A 445 6.32 14.48 18.17
N VAL A 446 6.27 15.81 18.13
CA VAL A 446 5.01 16.58 18.09
C VAL A 446 5.02 17.56 16.93
N GLY A 447 3.98 17.54 16.09
CA GLY A 447 3.74 18.54 15.06
C GLY A 447 2.41 19.28 15.29
N TYR A 448 2.36 20.57 14.98
CA TYR A 448 1.14 21.36 15.01
C TYR A 448 0.80 21.83 13.58
N VAL A 449 -0.40 21.51 13.10
CA VAL A 449 -0.82 21.78 11.73
C VAL A 449 -2.19 22.45 11.72
N LYS A 450 -2.31 23.59 11.02
CA LYS A 450 -3.60 24.28 10.87
C LYS A 450 -4.63 23.38 10.18
N ASN A 451 -5.90 23.54 10.53
CA ASN A 451 -7.03 22.79 9.93
C ASN A 451 -7.13 22.98 8.42
N SER A 452 -6.67 24.12 7.90
CA SER A 452 -6.64 24.43 6.46
C SER A 452 -5.45 23.84 5.70
N ASN A 453 -4.42 23.32 6.39
CA ASN A 453 -3.20 22.80 5.76
C ASN A 453 -3.32 21.30 5.46
N TYR A 454 -4.22 20.93 4.57
CA TYR A 454 -4.45 19.53 4.17
C TYR A 454 -3.20 18.78 3.67
N PRO A 455 -2.29 19.40 2.87
CA PRO A 455 -1.08 18.72 2.42
C PRO A 455 -0.18 18.27 3.58
N SER A 456 0.00 19.13 4.59
CA SER A 456 0.79 18.79 5.78
C SER A 456 0.09 17.73 6.63
N GLN A 457 -1.22 17.86 6.87
CA GLN A 457 -1.99 16.85 7.59
C GLN A 457 -1.80 15.45 6.97
N HIS A 458 -1.96 15.34 5.66
CA HIS A 458 -1.78 14.09 4.94
C HIS A 458 -0.36 13.51 5.06
N SER A 459 0.67 14.37 5.12
CA SER A 459 2.05 13.92 5.31
C SER A 459 2.29 13.33 6.70
N PHE A 460 1.72 13.94 7.76
CA PHE A 460 1.79 13.39 9.12
C PHE A 460 1.00 12.09 9.27
N GLU A 461 -0.19 12.02 8.68
CA GLU A 461 -1.04 10.82 8.72
C GLU A 461 -0.38 9.62 8.04
N LYS A 462 0.35 9.84 6.94
CA LYS A 462 1.12 8.79 6.26
C LYS A 462 2.32 8.28 7.07
N LEU A 463 2.79 9.05 8.03
CA LEU A 463 3.91 8.69 8.92
C LEU A 463 3.42 8.17 10.27
N ALA A 464 2.19 7.72 10.38
CA ALA A 464 1.59 7.13 11.58
C ALA A 464 1.48 8.08 12.79
N PHE A 465 1.49 9.39 12.58
CA PHE A 465 1.21 10.31 13.68
C PHE A 465 -0.25 10.22 14.10
N VAL A 466 -0.48 10.17 15.41
CA VAL A 466 -1.82 10.23 16.00
C VAL A 466 -2.32 11.66 16.00
N LYS A 467 -3.49 11.90 15.39
CA LYS A 467 -4.11 13.20 15.24
C LYS A 467 -5.06 13.48 16.40
N THR A 468 -4.92 14.61 17.05
CA THR A 468 -5.83 15.13 18.10
C THR A 468 -6.10 16.62 17.88
N LYS A 469 -7.14 17.18 18.51
CA LYS A 469 -7.32 18.65 18.52
C LYS A 469 -6.22 19.30 19.33
N SER A 470 -5.65 20.39 18.81
CA SER A 470 -4.65 21.15 19.54
C SER A 470 -5.32 22.02 20.64
N THR A 471 -4.79 21.94 21.86
CA THR A 471 -5.16 22.86 22.94
C THR A 471 -4.26 24.11 22.95
N LYS A 472 -3.07 24.03 22.34
CA LYS A 472 -2.09 25.11 22.30
C LYS A 472 -2.39 26.15 21.21
N TYR A 473 -2.87 25.70 20.05
CA TYR A 473 -3.16 26.56 18.90
C TYR A 473 -4.60 26.33 18.46
N PRO A 474 -5.47 27.36 18.54
CA PRO A 474 -6.83 27.29 17.98
C PRO A 474 -6.79 26.93 16.49
N ASP A 475 -7.83 26.25 16.00
CA ASP A 475 -7.98 25.84 14.59
C ASP A 475 -6.82 24.99 14.04
N SER A 476 -6.22 24.18 14.90
CA SER A 476 -5.12 23.30 14.55
C SER A 476 -5.27 21.91 15.14
N PHE A 477 -4.59 20.95 14.52
CA PHE A 477 -4.40 19.62 15.05
C PHE A 477 -3.01 19.48 15.68
N LYS A 478 -2.92 18.70 16.76
CA LYS A 478 -1.67 18.17 17.31
C LYS A 478 -1.48 16.76 16.74
N TYR A 479 -0.34 16.52 16.13
CA TYR A 479 0.13 15.23 15.64
C TYR A 479 1.23 14.72 16.54
N THR A 480 1.10 13.49 17.05
CA THR A 480 2.07 12.90 17.97
C THR A 480 2.54 11.53 17.50
N MET A 481 3.83 11.27 17.63
CA MET A 481 4.44 9.97 17.42
C MET A 481 5.45 9.72 18.54
N TYR A 482 5.39 8.56 19.18
CA TYR A 482 6.36 8.16 20.18
C TYR A 482 7.49 7.35 19.53
N TYR A 483 8.72 7.73 19.83
CA TYR A 483 9.91 7.00 19.45
C TYR A 483 10.49 6.33 20.68
N ASP A 484 10.60 5.01 20.65
CA ASP A 484 11.26 4.15 21.62
C ASP A 484 12.44 3.44 20.93
N ASN A 485 13.59 3.35 21.61
CA ASN A 485 14.82 2.78 21.03
C ASN A 485 14.73 1.26 20.89
#